data_8d456c5f551c2fc8805d18c930e17bc0
#
_entry.id   8d456c5f551c2fc8805d18c930e17bc0
#
_cell.length_a   1.000
_cell.length_b   1.000
_cell.length_c   1.000
_cell.angle_alpha   90.00
_cell.angle_beta   90.00
_cell.angle_gamma   90.00
#
_symmetry.space_group_name_H-M   'P 1'
#
loop_
_entity.id
_entity.type
_entity.pdbx_description
1 polymer ?
#
loop_
_entity_poly.entity_id
_entity_poly.type
_entity_poly.pdbx_seq_one_letter_code
_entity_poly.pdbx_strand_id
1 'polypeptide(L)'
;MIDKLIAEKAARINDIVESYLPPADGFNRTVCEAMAYSVEAGGKRLRPMLMEETYRLFGGKSEVIKPFMAAIEMIHTYSLIHDDLPALDNDDYRRGRKTSHVVFGEAMAILAGDALLNYAYETACKAFGMGEDIHAVASAMCVLAQKPGINGMIGGQVVDVEMTGKELSKEQLEYVYENKTGALIEASMMIGAILAGADEAKVAAVHKIASDVGMAFQIQDD
;
A
#
# COMPACT_ATOMS: atom_id res chain seq x y z
N MET A 1 -22.51 8.36 11.11
CA MET A 1 -22.88 8.08 9.69
C MET A 1 -21.66 7.82 8.84
N ILE A 2 -20.68 8.70 8.82
CA ILE A 2 -19.42 8.55 8.04
C ILE A 2 -18.63 7.32 8.51
N ASP A 3 -18.41 7.15 9.81
CA ASP A 3 -17.64 6.01 10.37
C ASP A 3 -18.23 4.65 9.97
N LYS A 4 -19.57 4.54 9.95
CA LYS A 4 -20.24 3.32 9.51
C LYS A 4 -19.97 3.04 8.01
N LEU A 5 -20.04 4.05 7.18
CA LEU A 5 -19.77 3.93 5.75
C LEU A 5 -18.30 3.51 5.50
N ILE A 6 -17.37 4.12 6.22
CA ILE A 6 -15.94 3.78 6.13
C ILE A 6 -15.73 2.32 6.55
N ALA A 7 -16.34 1.89 7.67
CA ALA A 7 -16.23 0.52 8.15
C ALA A 7 -16.81 -0.51 7.16
N GLU A 8 -17.97 -0.22 6.55
CA GLU A 8 -18.58 -1.09 5.52
C GLU A 8 -17.69 -1.19 4.27
N LYS A 9 -17.10 -0.07 3.82
CA LYS A 9 -16.15 -0.08 2.71
C LYS A 9 -14.88 -0.85 3.05
N ALA A 10 -14.32 -0.64 4.23
CA ALA A 10 -13.13 -1.35 4.69
C ALA A 10 -13.35 -2.87 4.76
N ALA A 11 -14.51 -3.33 5.26
CA ALA A 11 -14.86 -4.75 5.30
C ALA A 11 -14.90 -5.36 3.89
N ARG A 12 -15.59 -4.72 2.95
CA ARG A 12 -15.66 -5.17 1.55
C ARG A 12 -14.27 -5.18 0.87
N ILE A 13 -13.43 -4.19 1.18
CA ILE A 13 -12.06 -4.14 0.65
C ILE A 13 -11.21 -5.25 1.26
N ASN A 14 -11.40 -5.60 2.52
CA ASN A 14 -10.76 -6.76 3.14
C ASN A 14 -11.05 -8.04 2.33
N ASP A 15 -12.34 -8.31 2.03
CA ASP A 15 -12.72 -9.47 1.23
C ASP A 15 -12.02 -9.49 -0.13
N ILE A 16 -11.87 -8.31 -0.78
CA ILE A 16 -11.14 -8.21 -2.04
C ILE A 16 -9.67 -8.54 -1.83
N VAL A 17 -8.98 -7.92 -0.88
CA VAL A 17 -7.54 -8.12 -0.64
C VAL A 17 -7.25 -9.58 -0.28
N GLU A 18 -8.03 -10.16 0.62
CA GLU A 18 -7.89 -11.55 1.06
C GLU A 18 -8.12 -12.55 -0.08
N SER A 19 -9.04 -12.26 -1.01
CA SER A 19 -9.29 -13.12 -2.17
C SER A 19 -8.09 -13.24 -3.12
N TYR A 20 -7.14 -12.34 -3.04
CA TYR A 20 -5.90 -12.36 -3.84
C TYR A 20 -4.73 -13.01 -3.11
N LEU A 21 -4.82 -13.33 -1.82
CA LEU A 21 -3.73 -13.99 -1.10
C LEU A 21 -3.46 -15.39 -1.66
N PRO A 22 -2.19 -15.85 -1.66
CA PRO A 22 -1.86 -17.19 -2.09
C PRO A 22 -2.35 -18.23 -1.07
N PRO A 23 -2.70 -19.44 -1.51
CA PRO A 23 -3.04 -20.53 -0.60
C PRO A 23 -1.81 -20.91 0.24
N ALA A 24 -2.04 -21.22 1.51
CA ALA A 24 -0.99 -21.65 2.43
C ALA A 24 -0.81 -23.16 2.36
N ASP A 25 -0.16 -23.66 1.32
CA ASP A 25 0.09 -25.08 1.08
C ASP A 25 1.55 -25.34 0.64
N GLY A 26 1.93 -26.60 0.48
CA GLY A 26 3.26 -26.99 0.01
C GLY A 26 4.41 -26.59 0.92
N PHE A 27 5.62 -26.49 0.36
CA PHE A 27 6.86 -26.19 1.10
C PHE A 27 6.99 -24.71 1.51
N ASN A 28 6.26 -23.82 0.87
CA ASN A 28 6.22 -22.39 1.15
C ASN A 28 5.07 -21.99 2.10
N ARG A 29 4.38 -22.96 2.69
CA ARG A 29 3.21 -22.75 3.56
C ARG A 29 3.46 -21.68 4.63
N THR A 30 4.57 -21.75 5.36
CA THR A 30 4.85 -20.85 6.48
C THR A 30 4.95 -19.40 6.05
N VAL A 31 5.56 -19.09 4.90
CA VAL A 31 5.62 -17.70 4.41
C VAL A 31 4.25 -17.22 3.96
N CYS A 32 3.44 -18.07 3.32
CA CYS A 32 2.06 -17.72 2.95
C CYS A 32 1.19 -17.47 4.19
N GLU A 33 1.33 -18.28 5.25
CA GLU A 33 0.66 -18.04 6.54
C GLU A 33 1.10 -16.71 7.18
N ALA A 34 2.38 -16.35 7.14
CA ALA A 34 2.90 -15.10 7.67
C ALA A 34 2.42 -13.88 6.86
N MET A 35 2.32 -14.01 5.53
CA MET A 35 1.72 -12.99 4.65
C MET A 35 0.25 -12.77 5.02
N ALA A 36 -0.55 -13.83 5.06
CA ALA A 36 -1.96 -13.77 5.40
C ALA A 36 -2.18 -13.19 6.81
N TYR A 37 -1.44 -13.68 7.81
CA TYR A 37 -1.47 -13.18 9.18
C TYR A 37 -1.33 -11.66 9.27
N SER A 38 -0.40 -11.10 8.51
CA SER A 38 -0.11 -9.67 8.54
C SER A 38 -1.17 -8.85 7.78
N VAL A 39 -1.66 -9.35 6.65
CA VAL A 39 -2.74 -8.72 5.88
C VAL A 39 -4.05 -8.73 6.68
N GLU A 40 -4.41 -9.86 7.29
CA GLU A 40 -5.62 -10.05 8.10
C GLU A 40 -5.58 -9.32 9.46
N ALA A 41 -4.45 -8.72 9.84
CA ALA A 41 -4.40 -7.84 11.01
C ALA A 41 -5.31 -6.61 10.88
N GLY A 42 -5.92 -6.42 9.73
CA GLY A 42 -6.93 -5.40 9.46
C GLY A 42 -6.32 -4.01 9.23
N GLY A 43 -7.15 -3.00 9.44
CA GLY A 43 -6.79 -1.60 9.26
C GLY A 43 -7.90 -0.81 8.59
N LYS A 44 -7.70 0.49 8.43
CA LYS A 44 -8.67 1.40 7.79
C LYS A 44 -8.81 1.17 6.27
N ARG A 45 -7.90 0.44 5.64
CA ARG A 45 -7.86 0.19 4.18
C ARG A 45 -7.98 1.48 3.35
N LEU A 46 -7.38 2.56 3.84
CA LEU A 46 -7.52 3.89 3.24
C LEU A 46 -6.97 3.93 1.81
N ARG A 47 -5.81 3.31 1.57
CA ARG A 47 -5.15 3.33 0.25
C ARG A 47 -6.01 2.70 -0.85
N PRO A 48 -6.46 1.45 -0.75
CA PRO A 48 -7.35 0.87 -1.74
C PRO A 48 -8.72 1.56 -1.78
N MET A 49 -9.19 2.16 -0.68
CA MET A 49 -10.42 2.95 -0.67
C MET A 49 -10.29 4.21 -1.52
N LEU A 50 -9.21 4.99 -1.35
CA LEU A 50 -8.93 6.17 -2.16
C LEU A 50 -8.75 5.82 -3.63
N MET A 51 -8.10 4.69 -3.93
CA MET A 51 -7.96 4.18 -5.29
C MET A 51 -9.32 3.92 -5.92
N GLU A 52 -10.19 3.21 -5.24
CA GLU A 52 -11.53 2.88 -5.73
C GLU A 52 -12.41 4.12 -5.90
N GLU A 53 -12.41 5.04 -4.93
CA GLU A 53 -13.22 6.26 -5.03
C GLU A 53 -12.75 7.16 -6.17
N THR A 54 -11.43 7.28 -6.38
CA THR A 54 -10.89 8.01 -7.53
C THR A 54 -11.26 7.34 -8.85
N TYR A 55 -11.16 6.00 -8.93
CA TYR A 55 -11.59 5.24 -10.10
C TYR A 55 -13.06 5.50 -10.46
N ARG A 56 -13.94 5.46 -9.47
CA ARG A 56 -15.36 5.74 -9.63
C ARG A 56 -15.65 7.20 -10.01
N LEU A 57 -14.90 8.14 -9.43
CA LEU A 57 -15.01 9.57 -9.73
C LEU A 57 -14.80 9.86 -11.22
N PHE A 58 -13.84 9.15 -11.85
CA PHE A 58 -13.56 9.25 -13.29
C PHE A 58 -14.40 8.30 -14.16
N GLY A 59 -15.42 7.66 -13.58
CA GLY A 59 -16.39 6.83 -14.32
C GLY A 59 -15.99 5.38 -14.52
N GLY A 60 -14.92 4.91 -13.87
CA GLY A 60 -14.50 3.52 -13.91
C GLY A 60 -15.53 2.57 -13.28
N LYS A 61 -15.77 1.42 -13.92
CA LYS A 61 -16.82 0.45 -13.50
C LYS A 61 -16.37 -1.00 -13.55
N SER A 62 -15.25 -1.29 -14.20
CA SER A 62 -14.79 -2.68 -14.36
C SER A 62 -14.04 -3.19 -13.15
N GLU A 63 -13.76 -4.49 -13.16
CA GLU A 63 -13.06 -5.18 -12.07
C GLU A 63 -11.54 -4.99 -12.11
N VAL A 64 -10.99 -4.33 -13.13
CA VAL A 64 -9.54 -4.11 -13.34
C VAL A 64 -8.86 -3.42 -12.17
N ILE A 65 -9.62 -2.66 -11.39
CA ILE A 65 -9.14 -1.96 -10.20
C ILE A 65 -8.77 -2.92 -9.05
N LYS A 66 -9.45 -4.07 -8.94
CA LYS A 66 -9.33 -4.97 -7.78
C LYS A 66 -7.92 -5.54 -7.57
N PRO A 67 -7.21 -6.08 -8.60
CA PRO A 67 -5.83 -6.51 -8.41
C PRO A 67 -4.90 -5.39 -7.96
N PHE A 68 -5.12 -4.13 -8.39
CA PHE A 68 -4.35 -2.99 -7.90
C PHE A 68 -4.70 -2.59 -6.47
N MET A 69 -5.96 -2.71 -6.07
CA MET A 69 -6.38 -2.50 -4.67
C MET A 69 -5.72 -3.50 -3.73
N ALA A 70 -5.64 -4.77 -4.13
CA ALA A 70 -4.95 -5.80 -3.37
C ALA A 70 -3.43 -5.54 -3.35
N ALA A 71 -2.84 -5.21 -4.48
CA ALA A 71 -1.42 -4.95 -4.61
C ALA A 71 -0.94 -3.78 -3.75
N ILE A 72 -1.64 -2.64 -3.76
CA ILE A 72 -1.23 -1.49 -2.95
C ILE A 72 -1.31 -1.78 -1.44
N GLU A 73 -2.27 -2.59 -1.01
CA GLU A 73 -2.39 -2.99 0.39
C GLU A 73 -1.33 -4.03 0.77
N MET A 74 -0.94 -4.93 -0.12
CA MET A 74 0.19 -5.84 0.07
C MET A 74 1.50 -5.06 0.20
N ILE A 75 1.71 -4.04 -0.65
CA ILE A 75 2.86 -3.14 -0.57
C ILE A 75 2.87 -2.37 0.76
N HIS A 76 1.74 -1.86 1.20
CA HIS A 76 1.65 -1.24 2.51
C HIS A 76 1.95 -2.24 3.65
N THR A 77 1.44 -3.46 3.55
CA THR A 77 1.61 -4.46 4.60
C THR A 77 3.05 -4.93 4.72
N TYR A 78 3.77 -5.14 3.60
CA TYR A 78 5.18 -5.52 3.67
C TYR A 78 6.00 -4.47 4.39
N SER A 79 5.75 -3.17 4.13
CA SER A 79 6.50 -2.12 4.80
C SER A 79 6.29 -2.15 6.31
N LEU A 80 5.06 -2.43 6.77
CA LEU A 80 4.78 -2.58 8.19
C LEU A 80 5.46 -3.81 8.82
N ILE A 81 5.52 -4.95 8.09
CA ILE A 81 6.24 -6.13 8.57
C ILE A 81 7.72 -5.82 8.79
N HIS A 82 8.34 -5.11 7.83
CA HIS A 82 9.76 -4.77 7.92
C HIS A 82 10.01 -3.69 8.96
N ASP A 83 9.15 -2.68 9.08
CA ASP A 83 9.25 -1.64 10.11
C ASP A 83 9.24 -2.25 11.53
N ASP A 84 8.40 -3.28 11.77
CA ASP A 84 8.29 -3.94 13.06
C ASP A 84 9.52 -4.79 13.45
N LEU A 85 10.43 -5.10 12.53
CA LEU A 85 11.60 -5.95 12.79
C LEU A 85 12.53 -5.35 13.87
N PRO A 86 13.25 -6.20 14.64
CA PRO A 86 14.23 -5.73 15.63
C PRO A 86 15.32 -4.82 15.07
N ALA A 87 15.58 -4.86 13.76
CA ALA A 87 16.55 -3.99 13.09
C ALA A 87 16.03 -2.58 12.82
N LEU A 88 14.71 -2.33 12.94
CA LEU A 88 14.03 -1.05 12.74
C LEU A 88 13.32 -0.64 14.03
N ASP A 89 11.98 -0.61 14.06
CA ASP A 89 11.21 -0.10 15.21
C ASP A 89 11.20 -1.08 16.40
N ASN A 90 11.45 -2.37 16.17
CA ASN A 90 11.45 -3.44 17.18
C ASN A 90 10.12 -3.51 17.96
N ASP A 91 9.01 -3.46 17.26
CA ASP A 91 7.67 -3.48 17.84
C ASP A 91 7.16 -4.91 18.02
N ASP A 92 6.83 -5.30 19.26
CA ASP A 92 6.23 -6.61 19.56
C ASP A 92 4.73 -6.69 19.19
N TYR A 93 4.05 -5.54 19.08
CA TYR A 93 2.61 -5.45 18.83
C TYR A 93 2.26 -4.38 17.81
N ARG A 94 1.37 -4.73 16.88
CA ARG A 94 0.74 -3.80 15.93
C ARG A 94 -0.76 -4.04 15.87
N ARG A 95 -1.56 -2.98 16.01
CA ARG A 95 -3.04 -3.06 16.01
C ARG A 95 -3.59 -4.06 17.03
N GLY A 96 -2.94 -4.19 18.19
CA GLY A 96 -3.34 -5.10 19.27
C GLY A 96 -3.00 -6.59 19.04
N ARG A 97 -2.33 -6.95 17.95
CA ARG A 97 -1.82 -8.29 17.65
C ARG A 97 -0.29 -8.32 17.72
N LYS A 98 0.28 -9.47 18.04
CA LYS A 98 1.73 -9.67 17.95
C LYS A 98 2.20 -9.46 16.51
N THR A 99 3.38 -8.87 16.33
CA THR A 99 3.97 -8.64 15.01
C THR A 99 4.46 -9.94 14.38
N SER A 100 4.68 -9.92 13.07
CA SER A 100 5.06 -11.10 12.30
C SER A 100 6.34 -11.75 12.83
N HIS A 101 7.36 -10.95 13.19
CA HIS A 101 8.63 -11.50 13.70
C HIS A 101 8.48 -12.17 15.08
N VAL A 102 7.55 -11.72 15.92
CA VAL A 102 7.27 -12.35 17.22
C VAL A 102 6.54 -13.69 17.05
N VAL A 103 5.69 -13.83 16.03
CA VAL A 103 4.89 -15.04 15.80
C VAL A 103 5.64 -16.09 14.98
N PHE A 104 6.33 -15.69 13.92
CA PHE A 104 6.96 -16.57 12.94
C PHE A 104 8.49 -16.56 12.99
N GLY A 105 9.09 -15.67 13.80
CA GLY A 105 10.52 -15.40 13.83
C GLY A 105 10.97 -14.42 12.76
N GLU A 106 12.13 -13.77 12.99
CA GLU A 106 12.68 -12.71 12.15
C GLU A 106 12.87 -13.16 10.69
N ALA A 107 13.44 -14.34 10.47
CA ALA A 107 13.71 -14.86 9.12
C ALA A 107 12.42 -14.99 8.30
N MET A 108 11.33 -15.51 8.90
CA MET A 108 10.06 -15.64 8.21
C MET A 108 9.37 -14.29 8.01
N ALA A 109 9.52 -13.35 8.94
CA ALA A 109 8.99 -12.00 8.78
C ALA A 109 9.68 -11.26 7.62
N ILE A 110 11.00 -11.35 7.50
CA ILE A 110 11.74 -10.79 6.35
C ILE A 110 11.23 -11.39 5.05
N LEU A 111 11.17 -12.73 4.96
CA LEU A 111 10.70 -13.41 3.76
C LEU A 111 9.22 -13.11 3.45
N ALA A 112 8.37 -12.93 4.46
CA ALA A 112 6.97 -12.55 4.26
C ALA A 112 6.81 -11.14 3.70
N GLY A 113 7.65 -10.20 4.15
CA GLY A 113 7.71 -8.86 3.58
C GLY A 113 8.16 -8.87 2.12
N ASP A 114 9.27 -9.56 1.81
CA ASP A 114 9.77 -9.73 0.44
C ASP A 114 8.73 -10.40 -0.47
N ALA A 115 8.08 -11.45 0.05
CA ALA A 115 7.06 -12.19 -0.69
C ALA A 115 5.83 -11.31 -0.97
N LEU A 116 5.35 -10.52 0.00
CA LEU A 116 4.23 -9.60 -0.22
C LEU A 116 4.57 -8.53 -1.25
N LEU A 117 5.78 -7.96 -1.20
CA LEU A 117 6.21 -6.97 -2.19
C LEU A 117 6.22 -7.55 -3.60
N ASN A 118 6.83 -8.74 -3.78
CA ASN A 118 6.86 -9.39 -5.09
C ASN A 118 5.45 -9.81 -5.54
N TYR A 119 4.67 -10.42 -4.63
CA TYR A 119 3.34 -10.93 -4.93
C TYR A 119 2.33 -9.81 -5.24
N ALA A 120 2.57 -8.59 -4.75
CA ALA A 120 1.81 -7.41 -5.14
C ALA A 120 1.91 -7.16 -6.66
N TYR A 121 3.12 -7.25 -7.21
CA TYR A 121 3.31 -7.09 -8.66
C TYR A 121 2.72 -8.25 -9.45
N GLU A 122 2.87 -9.50 -8.99
CA GLU A 122 2.21 -10.66 -9.59
C GLU A 122 0.69 -10.47 -9.61
N THR A 123 0.14 -9.96 -8.53
CA THR A 123 -1.31 -9.70 -8.40
C THR A 123 -1.76 -8.60 -9.36
N ALA A 124 -1.07 -7.47 -9.41
CA ALA A 124 -1.38 -6.37 -10.32
C ALA A 124 -1.26 -6.78 -11.79
N CYS A 125 -0.31 -7.65 -12.15
CA CYS A 125 -0.15 -8.19 -13.49
C CYS A 125 -1.38 -8.98 -13.98
N LYS A 126 -2.25 -9.48 -13.10
CA LYS A 126 -3.51 -10.14 -13.50
C LYS A 126 -4.42 -9.21 -14.30
N ALA A 127 -4.31 -7.89 -14.09
CA ALA A 127 -5.07 -6.87 -14.81
C ALA A 127 -4.84 -6.90 -16.33
N PHE A 128 -3.65 -7.30 -16.81
CA PHE A 128 -3.36 -7.42 -18.25
C PHE A 128 -4.24 -8.46 -18.96
N GLY A 129 -4.77 -9.44 -18.23
CA GLY A 129 -5.69 -10.46 -18.76
C GLY A 129 -7.17 -10.11 -18.69
N MET A 130 -7.53 -8.91 -18.19
CA MET A 130 -8.94 -8.56 -17.92
C MET A 130 -9.65 -7.83 -19.08
N GLY A 131 -8.97 -7.66 -20.22
CA GLY A 131 -9.59 -7.12 -21.43
C GLY A 131 -9.76 -5.58 -21.46
N GLU A 132 -9.09 -4.88 -20.57
CA GLU A 132 -9.09 -3.41 -20.48
C GLU A 132 -7.95 -2.79 -21.33
N ASP A 133 -7.89 -1.45 -21.35
CA ASP A 133 -6.82 -0.73 -22.06
C ASP A 133 -5.44 -1.10 -21.47
N ILE A 134 -4.65 -1.80 -22.26
CA ILE A 134 -3.32 -2.27 -21.88
C ILE A 134 -2.36 -1.12 -21.56
N HIS A 135 -2.53 0.05 -22.19
CA HIS A 135 -1.70 1.23 -21.92
C HIS A 135 -2.03 1.82 -20.56
N ALA A 136 -3.32 1.87 -20.19
CA ALA A 136 -3.73 2.30 -18.87
C ALA A 136 -3.21 1.34 -17.79
N VAL A 137 -3.32 0.03 -18.00
CA VAL A 137 -2.77 -0.98 -17.09
C VAL A 137 -1.25 -0.85 -16.95
N ALA A 138 -0.51 -0.67 -18.06
CA ALA A 138 0.93 -0.48 -18.03
C ALA A 138 1.33 0.80 -17.28
N SER A 139 0.63 1.92 -17.51
CA SER A 139 0.87 3.18 -16.81
C SER A 139 0.59 3.05 -15.31
N ALA A 140 -0.49 2.37 -14.93
CA ALA A 140 -0.79 2.08 -13.53
C ALA A 140 0.28 1.21 -12.87
N MET A 141 0.81 0.20 -13.59
CA MET A 141 1.95 -0.62 -13.13
C MET A 141 3.20 0.22 -12.91
N CYS A 142 3.51 1.18 -13.79
CA CYS A 142 4.65 2.09 -13.60
C CYS A 142 4.51 2.90 -12.30
N VAL A 143 3.34 3.46 -12.03
CA VAL A 143 3.07 4.18 -10.77
C VAL A 143 3.21 3.26 -9.56
N LEU A 144 2.63 2.05 -9.63
CA LEU A 144 2.71 1.05 -8.56
C LEU A 144 4.15 0.63 -8.26
N ALA A 145 5.02 0.60 -9.27
CA ALA A 145 6.43 0.23 -9.12
C ALA A 145 7.31 1.39 -8.62
N GLN A 146 7.03 2.61 -9.05
CA GLN A 146 7.86 3.77 -8.75
C GLN A 146 7.61 4.35 -7.35
N LYS A 147 6.35 4.49 -6.96
CA LYS A 147 5.97 5.18 -5.71
C LYS A 147 6.43 4.47 -4.44
N PRO A 148 6.46 3.13 -4.34
CA PRO A 148 7.08 2.45 -3.20
C PRO A 148 8.61 2.49 -3.18
N GLY A 149 9.25 2.85 -4.30
CA GLY A 149 10.67 2.73 -4.55
C GLY A 149 11.56 3.74 -3.81
N ILE A 150 12.83 3.81 -4.27
CA ILE A 150 13.89 4.64 -3.65
C ILE A 150 13.63 6.14 -3.72
N ASN A 151 12.81 6.61 -4.65
CA ASN A 151 12.38 8.00 -4.79
C ASN A 151 10.93 8.19 -4.29
N GLY A 152 10.46 7.33 -3.40
CA GLY A 152 9.15 7.36 -2.78
C GLY A 152 9.22 6.76 -1.38
N MET A 153 8.35 5.79 -1.07
CA MET A 153 8.20 5.26 0.30
C MET A 153 9.52 4.78 0.93
N ILE A 154 10.34 4.01 0.20
CA ILE A 154 11.64 3.55 0.72
C ILE A 154 12.58 4.73 0.94
N GLY A 155 12.60 5.73 0.05
CA GLY A 155 13.41 6.93 0.23
C GLY A 155 13.02 7.71 1.48
N GLY A 156 11.73 7.88 1.74
CA GLY A 156 11.23 8.49 2.98
C GLY A 156 11.64 7.71 4.22
N GLN A 157 11.54 6.38 4.17
CA GLN A 157 11.96 5.49 5.26
C GLN A 157 13.46 5.58 5.56
N VAL A 158 14.30 5.72 4.54
CA VAL A 158 15.77 5.89 4.73
C VAL A 158 16.06 7.12 5.57
N VAL A 159 15.47 8.27 5.25
CA VAL A 159 15.68 9.51 6.01
C VAL A 159 15.15 9.38 7.44
N ASP A 160 13.99 8.76 7.61
CA ASP A 160 13.40 8.51 8.92
C ASP A 160 14.32 7.68 9.83
N VAL A 161 14.85 6.58 9.30
CA VAL A 161 15.81 5.69 10.02
C VAL A 161 17.14 6.41 10.33
N GLU A 162 17.73 7.13 9.36
CA GLU A 162 19.00 7.84 9.56
C GLU A 162 18.89 8.97 10.58
N MET A 163 17.71 9.52 10.75
CA MET A 163 17.43 10.63 11.65
C MET A 163 16.83 10.18 12.99
N THR A 164 16.65 8.90 13.23
CA THR A 164 16.15 8.40 14.52
C THR A 164 16.95 8.95 15.69
N GLY A 165 16.28 9.60 16.65
CA GLY A 165 16.89 10.24 17.81
C GLY A 165 17.63 11.55 17.54
N LYS A 166 17.48 12.14 16.35
CA LYS A 166 18.03 13.46 15.96
C LYS A 166 16.90 14.41 15.58
N GLU A 167 17.19 15.72 15.63
CA GLU A 167 16.27 16.73 15.11
C GLU A 167 16.31 16.74 13.58
N LEU A 168 15.14 16.66 12.95
CA LEU A 168 14.98 16.80 11.51
C LEU A 168 14.98 18.27 11.11
N SER A 169 15.65 18.64 10.02
CA SER A 169 15.39 19.91 9.36
C SER A 169 13.97 19.92 8.77
N LYS A 170 13.46 21.13 8.49
CA LYS A 170 12.13 21.26 7.87
C LYS A 170 12.06 20.50 6.53
N GLU A 171 13.10 20.60 5.69
CA GLU A 171 13.18 19.92 4.41
C GLU A 171 13.19 18.38 4.58
N GLN A 172 13.88 17.86 5.60
CA GLN A 172 13.90 16.43 5.90
C GLN A 172 12.54 15.94 6.38
N LEU A 173 11.87 16.69 7.25
CA LEU A 173 10.54 16.38 7.73
C LEU A 173 9.51 16.36 6.60
N GLU A 174 9.51 17.39 5.75
CA GLU A 174 8.65 17.45 4.57
C GLU A 174 8.92 16.26 3.63
N TYR A 175 10.19 15.93 3.39
CA TYR A 175 10.57 14.77 2.56
C TYR A 175 10.08 13.44 3.13
N VAL A 176 10.17 13.22 4.46
CA VAL A 176 9.64 12.02 5.12
C VAL A 176 8.12 11.95 4.95
N TYR A 177 7.40 13.04 5.21
CA TYR A 177 5.94 13.08 5.09
C TYR A 177 5.45 12.81 3.66
N GLU A 178 6.05 13.46 2.68
CA GLU A 178 5.71 13.30 1.27
C GLU A 178 5.99 11.88 0.78
N ASN A 179 7.10 11.29 1.20
CA ASN A 179 7.57 10.02 0.64
C ASN A 179 7.16 8.81 1.49
N LYS A 180 7.45 8.77 2.79
CA LYS A 180 7.13 7.60 3.62
C LYS A 180 5.63 7.30 3.63
N THR A 181 4.80 8.32 3.78
CA THR A 181 3.33 8.18 3.88
C THR A 181 2.62 8.63 2.61
N GLY A 182 2.98 9.78 2.05
CA GLY A 182 2.32 10.41 0.91
C GLY A 182 2.43 9.59 -0.37
N ALA A 183 3.58 9.00 -0.66
CA ALA A 183 3.82 8.27 -1.92
C ALA A 183 2.79 7.18 -2.23
N LEU A 184 2.38 6.39 -1.23
CA LEU A 184 1.36 5.34 -1.45
C LEU A 184 -0.06 5.91 -1.55
N ILE A 185 -0.36 7.06 -0.96
CA ILE A 185 -1.63 7.77 -1.14
C ILE A 185 -1.71 8.32 -2.56
N GLU A 186 -0.63 8.94 -3.03
CA GLU A 186 -0.49 9.40 -4.42
C GLU A 186 -0.65 8.25 -5.41
N ALA A 187 0.08 7.14 -5.20
CA ALA A 187 -0.05 5.93 -6.03
C ALA A 187 -1.50 5.47 -6.12
N SER A 188 -2.20 5.41 -4.99
CA SER A 188 -3.58 4.94 -4.92
C SER A 188 -4.51 5.79 -5.79
N MET A 189 -4.47 7.11 -5.62
CA MET A 189 -5.36 8.00 -6.34
C MET A 189 -4.98 8.10 -7.83
N MET A 190 -3.69 8.17 -8.16
CA MET A 190 -3.21 8.19 -9.56
C MET A 190 -3.60 6.92 -10.30
N ILE A 191 -3.40 5.73 -9.72
CA ILE A 191 -3.77 4.45 -10.32
C ILE A 191 -5.28 4.41 -10.59
N GLY A 192 -6.10 4.86 -9.63
CA GLY A 192 -7.55 4.95 -9.83
C GLY A 192 -7.94 5.82 -11.02
N ALA A 193 -7.35 7.01 -11.17
CA ALA A 193 -7.60 7.91 -12.29
C ALA A 193 -7.13 7.31 -13.63
N ILE A 194 -5.92 6.75 -13.67
CA ILE A 194 -5.32 6.16 -14.87
C ILE A 194 -6.18 5.00 -15.38
N LEU A 195 -6.55 4.07 -14.52
CA LEU A 195 -7.37 2.91 -14.91
C LEU A 195 -8.79 3.30 -15.36
N ALA A 196 -9.30 4.45 -14.92
CA ALA A 196 -10.56 4.99 -15.38
C ALA A 196 -10.43 5.78 -16.71
N GLY A 197 -9.25 5.85 -17.32
CA GLY A 197 -9.01 6.53 -18.59
C GLY A 197 -8.89 8.05 -18.48
N ALA A 198 -8.50 8.58 -17.31
CA ALA A 198 -8.22 10.01 -17.16
C ALA A 198 -7.03 10.43 -18.02
N ASP A 199 -7.10 11.60 -18.64
CA ASP A 199 -5.98 12.19 -19.37
C ASP A 199 -4.85 12.64 -18.44
N GLU A 200 -3.67 12.91 -19.00
CA GLU A 200 -2.47 13.28 -18.23
C GLU A 200 -2.68 14.53 -17.35
N ALA A 201 -3.45 15.51 -17.83
CA ALA A 201 -3.72 16.74 -17.07
C ALA A 201 -4.55 16.45 -15.81
N LYS A 202 -5.53 15.55 -15.93
CA LYS A 202 -6.36 15.10 -14.80
C LYS A 202 -5.54 14.24 -13.82
N VAL A 203 -4.70 13.34 -14.32
CA VAL A 203 -3.79 12.55 -13.47
C VAL A 203 -2.83 13.45 -12.70
N ALA A 204 -2.28 14.50 -13.34
CA ALA A 204 -1.44 15.49 -12.66
C ALA A 204 -2.20 16.28 -11.59
N ALA A 205 -3.46 16.64 -11.85
CA ALA A 205 -4.31 17.30 -10.85
C ALA A 205 -4.62 16.37 -9.66
N VAL A 206 -4.92 15.10 -9.93
CA VAL A 206 -5.13 14.08 -8.89
C VAL A 206 -3.86 13.89 -8.06
N HIS A 207 -2.68 13.83 -8.68
CA HIS A 207 -1.40 13.74 -7.97
C HIS A 207 -1.23 14.88 -6.97
N LYS A 208 -1.48 16.14 -7.39
CA LYS A 208 -1.39 17.29 -6.48
C LYS A 208 -2.35 17.20 -5.30
N ILE A 209 -3.61 16.83 -5.56
CA ILE A 209 -4.62 16.63 -4.49
C ILE A 209 -4.19 15.50 -3.55
N ALA A 210 -3.65 14.41 -4.09
CA ALA A 210 -3.20 13.27 -3.30
C ALA A 210 -2.01 13.63 -2.38
N SER A 211 -1.10 14.48 -2.86
CA SER A 211 0.01 15.03 -2.06
C SER A 211 -0.52 15.86 -0.89
N ASP A 212 -1.48 16.77 -1.15
CA ASP A 212 -2.12 17.57 -0.10
C ASP A 212 -2.85 16.68 0.94
N VAL A 213 -3.53 15.61 0.49
CA VAL A 213 -4.18 14.62 1.37
C VAL A 213 -3.16 13.87 2.21
N GLY A 214 -2.04 13.44 1.62
CA GLY A 214 -0.95 12.76 2.32
C GLY A 214 -0.35 13.62 3.42
N MET A 215 -0.09 14.88 3.14
CA MET A 215 0.41 15.85 4.10
C MET A 215 -0.59 16.09 5.24
N ALA A 216 -1.88 16.30 4.93
CA ALA A 216 -2.93 16.48 5.93
C ALA A 216 -3.09 15.26 6.85
N PHE A 217 -2.96 14.03 6.27
CA PHE A 217 -3.00 12.80 7.05
C PHE A 217 -1.87 12.73 8.07
N GLN A 218 -0.65 13.09 7.67
CA GLN A 218 0.51 13.05 8.54
C GLN A 218 0.41 14.08 9.69
N ILE A 219 -0.01 15.32 9.38
CA ILE A 219 -0.22 16.37 10.40
C ILE A 219 -1.27 15.98 11.43
N GLN A 220 -2.22 15.13 11.07
CA GLN A 220 -3.25 14.65 12.01
C GLN A 220 -2.74 13.52 12.92
N ASP A 221 -1.81 12.70 12.43
CA ASP A 221 -1.27 11.55 13.19
C ASP A 221 -0.18 11.99 14.18
N ASP A 222 0.49 13.14 13.98
CA ASP A 222 1.42 13.79 14.92
C ASP A 222 0.66 14.54 16.05
#